data_cbab9042b70b2aa3abe711a40fc975f4
#
_entry.id   cbab9042b70b2aa3abe711a40fc975f4
#
_cell.length_a   1.000
_cell.length_b   1.000
_cell.length_c   1.000
_cell.angle_alpha   90.00
_cell.angle_beta   90.00
_cell.angle_gamma   90.00
#
_symmetry.space_group_name_H-M   'P 1'
#
loop_
_entity.id
_entity.type
_entity.pdbx_description
1 polymer ?
#
loop_
_entity_poly.entity_id
_entity_poly.type
_entity_poly.pdbx_seq_one_letter_code
_entity_poly.pdbx_strand_id
1 'polypeptide(L)'
;MEKEEKIIELIGVEKIFDGEQAVENMNLYVRKGEFITLLGPSGCGKSTTLRMIAGFEMPTKGQILLNGKDITNLPPYERPINTVFQRYALFPHLNVYDNIAFGLKLKKFRNTYETPDGKTVTKVQKMSKAEIDAKVSKVLKLVDLEEFEKRDVTTLSGGQQQRIAIARAIVNEPEILLLDEPLGALDLKMRKDMQLELKAMHDKLGITFIYVTHDQEEALTMSDTIVVMKDGQIQQIGTPKDIYNEPKNAFVADFIGESNIFSGTMVGEKKVRFINKVFDCVDDFPKNEKVDVVVRPEDVFLVDENKGQVNGVITSSIFKGVHYEMVFMVGKTEIVVQDTIERKVGEKCSVIIRPDDIHIMAKEFDCNRYDGYITKKNTVCFADGEFECDVTQLYENSALDEEGYLITADGEKIDLTDTDVTVEVGLKDIEIIDNDEDGEAAGTIIQIVYKGDHYQVIIRTDKEEEDFVVDTEYTWNENDRVSVKIPKDKIKLKLKAVNK
;
A
#
# COMPACT_ATOMS: atom_id res chain seq x y z
N MET A 1 10.65 21.40 -21.84
CA MET A 1 10.33 20.19 -21.07
C MET A 1 10.47 19.02 -22.04
N GLU A 2 11.54 18.24 -21.94
CA GLU A 2 11.64 16.96 -22.64
C GLU A 2 10.49 16.10 -22.15
N LYS A 3 9.77 15.48 -23.10
CA LYS A 3 8.72 14.52 -22.74
C LYS A 3 9.42 13.34 -22.09
N GLU A 4 9.24 13.15 -20.78
CA GLU A 4 9.75 12.00 -20.06
C GLU A 4 9.28 10.72 -20.78
N GLU A 5 10.23 9.92 -21.24
CA GLU A 5 9.96 8.74 -22.08
C GLU A 5 9.42 7.62 -21.18
N LYS A 6 8.16 7.29 -21.36
CA LYS A 6 7.53 6.15 -20.66
C LYS A 6 8.01 4.84 -21.27
N ILE A 7 8.48 3.92 -20.46
CA ILE A 7 8.93 2.61 -20.91
C ILE A 7 7.85 1.54 -20.74
N ILE A 8 7.13 1.56 -19.61
CA ILE A 8 6.00 0.66 -19.30
C ILE A 8 4.75 1.49 -19.01
N GLU A 9 3.59 1.01 -19.51
CA GLU A 9 2.28 1.54 -19.15
C GLU A 9 1.33 0.37 -18.87
N LEU A 10 0.69 0.39 -17.71
CA LEU A 10 -0.44 -0.46 -17.33
C LEU A 10 -1.69 0.38 -17.47
N ILE A 11 -2.68 -0.11 -18.23
CA ILE A 11 -3.91 0.64 -18.52
C ILE A 11 -5.11 -0.22 -18.13
N GLY A 12 -5.77 0.15 -17.03
CA GLY A 12 -6.94 -0.55 -16.51
C GLY A 12 -6.68 -2.04 -16.24
N VAL A 13 -5.46 -2.38 -15.74
CA VAL A 13 -5.06 -3.78 -15.54
C VAL A 13 -5.76 -4.35 -14.32
N GLU A 14 -6.44 -5.48 -14.52
CA GLU A 14 -7.10 -6.24 -13.46
C GLU A 14 -6.61 -7.69 -13.46
N LYS A 15 -6.55 -8.29 -12.28
CA LYS A 15 -6.28 -9.72 -12.12
C LYS A 15 -7.19 -10.32 -11.07
N ILE A 16 -7.93 -11.35 -11.49
CA ILE A 16 -8.82 -12.13 -10.63
C ILE A 16 -8.32 -13.58 -10.63
N PHE A 17 -8.20 -14.19 -9.45
CA PHE A 17 -7.91 -15.62 -9.26
C PHE A 17 -9.09 -16.26 -8.53
N ASP A 18 -9.69 -17.26 -9.12
CA ASP A 18 -10.77 -18.07 -8.52
C ASP A 18 -11.93 -17.24 -7.88
N GLY A 19 -12.17 -16.03 -8.41
CA GLY A 19 -13.17 -15.09 -7.93
C GLY A 19 -12.62 -13.98 -7.05
N GLU A 20 -11.43 -14.11 -6.47
CA GLU A 20 -10.78 -13.07 -5.66
C GLU A 20 -10.00 -12.08 -6.53
N GLN A 21 -10.18 -10.79 -6.28
CA GLN A 21 -9.54 -9.70 -7.02
C GLN A 21 -8.17 -9.36 -6.42
N ALA A 22 -7.10 -9.84 -7.06
CA ALA A 22 -5.72 -9.60 -6.62
C ALA A 22 -5.17 -8.24 -7.08
N VAL A 23 -5.64 -7.70 -8.21
CA VAL A 23 -5.29 -6.38 -8.74
C VAL A 23 -6.52 -5.76 -9.37
N GLU A 24 -6.85 -4.53 -9.00
CA GLU A 24 -8.04 -3.80 -9.43
C GLU A 24 -7.67 -2.54 -10.21
N ASN A 25 -8.21 -2.42 -11.42
CA ASN A 25 -8.15 -1.23 -12.29
C ASN A 25 -6.83 -0.44 -12.23
N MET A 26 -5.69 -1.16 -12.26
CA MET A 26 -4.38 -0.55 -12.09
C MET A 26 -4.00 0.29 -13.31
N ASN A 27 -3.73 1.57 -13.06
CA ASN A 27 -3.21 2.51 -14.04
C ASN A 27 -1.86 3.04 -13.54
N LEU A 28 -0.78 2.63 -14.19
CA LEU A 28 0.58 2.97 -13.79
C LEU A 28 1.46 3.17 -15.02
N TYR A 29 2.32 4.16 -15.01
CA TYR A 29 3.40 4.28 -15.97
C TYR A 29 4.75 4.35 -15.26
N VAL A 30 5.77 3.81 -15.90
CA VAL A 30 7.16 3.82 -15.43
C VAL A 30 8.01 4.56 -16.46
N ARG A 31 8.88 5.44 -15.99
CA ARG A 31 9.79 6.20 -16.85
C ARG A 31 11.03 5.39 -17.16
N LYS A 32 11.64 5.67 -18.31
CA LYS A 32 12.87 5.02 -18.71
C LYS A 32 14.03 5.41 -17.79
N GLY A 33 14.77 4.41 -17.31
CA GLY A 33 15.90 4.60 -16.39
C GLY A 33 15.49 4.92 -14.96
N GLU A 34 14.21 4.79 -14.60
CA GLU A 34 13.67 5.04 -13.24
C GLU A 34 13.85 3.82 -12.34
N PHE A 35 14.14 4.07 -11.07
CA PHE A 35 14.02 3.08 -10.01
C PHE A 35 12.64 3.25 -9.32
N ILE A 36 11.67 2.41 -9.68
CA ILE A 36 10.33 2.45 -9.10
C ILE A 36 10.11 1.27 -8.16
N THR A 37 9.50 1.55 -7.01
CA THR A 37 9.16 0.52 -6.02
C THR A 37 7.67 0.38 -5.85
N LEU A 38 7.16 -0.86 -5.96
CA LEU A 38 5.82 -1.26 -5.51
C LEU A 38 5.92 -1.65 -4.03
N LEU A 39 5.31 -0.88 -3.16
CA LEU A 39 5.38 -1.02 -1.71
C LEU A 39 3.98 -1.27 -1.14
N GLY A 40 3.85 -2.13 -0.14
CA GLY A 40 2.57 -2.41 0.52
C GLY A 40 2.59 -3.69 1.35
N PRO A 41 1.53 -3.99 2.12
CA PRO A 41 1.43 -5.20 2.94
C PRO A 41 1.44 -6.48 2.09
N SER A 42 1.60 -7.62 2.75
CA SER A 42 1.51 -8.92 2.09
C SER A 42 0.12 -9.14 1.48
N GLY A 43 0.06 -9.69 0.27
CA GLY A 43 -1.21 -9.97 -0.41
C GLY A 43 -1.80 -8.80 -1.20
N CYS A 44 -1.30 -7.58 -1.12
CA CYS A 44 -1.88 -6.40 -1.82
C CYS A 44 -1.63 -6.34 -3.35
N GLY A 45 -1.21 -7.42 -4.00
CA GLY A 45 -1.11 -7.50 -5.46
C GLY A 45 0.26 -7.13 -6.08
N LYS A 46 1.30 -6.75 -5.32
CA LYS A 46 2.63 -6.33 -5.83
C LYS A 46 3.29 -7.39 -6.73
N SER A 47 3.52 -8.59 -6.18
CA SER A 47 4.16 -9.69 -6.93
C SER A 47 3.29 -10.16 -8.09
N THR A 48 1.96 -10.09 -7.98
CA THR A 48 1.03 -10.36 -9.08
C THR A 48 1.22 -9.36 -10.20
N THR A 49 1.30 -8.06 -9.89
CA THR A 49 1.58 -6.99 -10.86
C THR A 49 2.93 -7.21 -11.55
N LEU A 50 3.97 -7.50 -10.75
CA LEU A 50 5.30 -7.78 -11.31
C LEU A 50 5.30 -8.99 -12.23
N ARG A 51 4.57 -10.08 -11.88
CA ARG A 51 4.41 -11.28 -12.73
C ARG A 51 3.66 -10.99 -14.02
N MET A 52 2.66 -10.11 -14.00
CA MET A 52 1.96 -9.66 -15.20
C MET A 52 2.89 -8.87 -16.13
N ILE A 53 3.71 -7.96 -15.60
CA ILE A 53 4.74 -7.23 -16.36
C ILE A 53 5.76 -8.19 -16.96
N ALA A 54 6.18 -9.21 -16.20
CA ALA A 54 7.13 -10.24 -16.65
C ALA A 54 6.53 -11.21 -17.69
N GLY A 55 5.20 -11.32 -17.78
CA GLY A 55 4.49 -12.26 -18.66
C GLY A 55 4.35 -13.68 -18.09
N PHE A 56 4.58 -13.85 -16.78
CA PHE A 56 4.31 -15.12 -16.09
C PHE A 56 2.83 -15.28 -15.75
N GLU A 57 2.11 -14.16 -15.64
CA GLU A 57 0.66 -14.10 -15.46
C GLU A 57 0.05 -13.24 -16.55
N MET A 58 -1.15 -13.58 -17.00
CA MET A 58 -1.93 -12.77 -17.92
C MET A 58 -2.93 -11.94 -17.11
N PRO A 59 -3.10 -10.66 -17.41
CA PRO A 59 -4.18 -9.87 -16.79
C PRO A 59 -5.55 -10.43 -17.20
N THR A 60 -6.55 -10.30 -16.32
CA THR A 60 -7.94 -10.65 -16.62
C THR A 60 -8.58 -9.58 -17.51
N LYS A 61 -8.21 -8.30 -17.30
CA LYS A 61 -8.59 -7.15 -18.14
C LYS A 61 -7.44 -6.16 -18.25
N GLY A 62 -7.58 -5.20 -19.15
CA GLY A 62 -6.61 -4.13 -19.36
C GLY A 62 -5.47 -4.50 -20.30
N GLN A 63 -4.49 -3.62 -20.40
CA GLN A 63 -3.37 -3.73 -21.33
C GLN A 63 -2.04 -3.35 -20.66
N ILE A 64 -0.96 -4.02 -21.10
CA ILE A 64 0.42 -3.71 -20.70
C ILE A 64 1.19 -3.32 -21.96
N LEU A 65 1.68 -2.08 -21.99
CA LEU A 65 2.45 -1.56 -23.11
C LEU A 65 3.93 -1.42 -22.71
N LEU A 66 4.84 -1.82 -23.60
CA LEU A 66 6.27 -1.58 -23.50
C LEU A 66 6.71 -0.72 -24.68
N ASN A 67 7.28 0.47 -24.42
CA ASN A 67 7.62 1.45 -25.45
C ASN A 67 6.43 1.70 -26.42
N GLY A 68 5.20 1.79 -25.89
CA GLY A 68 3.96 1.97 -26.66
C GLY A 68 3.49 0.74 -27.44
N LYS A 69 4.16 -0.42 -27.34
CA LYS A 69 3.74 -1.67 -27.98
C LYS A 69 3.06 -2.58 -26.98
N ASP A 70 1.93 -3.14 -27.38
CA ASP A 70 1.19 -4.09 -26.55
C ASP A 70 1.98 -5.39 -26.36
N ILE A 71 2.32 -5.72 -25.11
CA ILE A 71 2.99 -6.94 -24.69
C ILE A 71 2.09 -7.85 -23.83
N THR A 72 0.83 -7.50 -23.68
CA THR A 72 -0.12 -8.17 -22.77
C THR A 72 -0.10 -9.69 -22.92
N ASN A 73 -0.13 -10.16 -24.16
CA ASN A 73 -0.19 -11.59 -24.50
C ASN A 73 1.18 -12.19 -24.89
N LEU A 74 2.29 -11.42 -24.79
CA LEU A 74 3.60 -11.95 -25.11
C LEU A 74 4.14 -12.83 -23.98
N PRO A 75 4.68 -14.02 -24.29
CA PRO A 75 5.33 -14.87 -23.28
C PRO A 75 6.61 -14.22 -22.73
N PRO A 76 7.11 -14.61 -21.55
CA PRO A 76 8.26 -14.00 -20.89
C PRO A 76 9.53 -13.94 -21.77
N TYR A 77 9.79 -14.98 -22.56
CA TYR A 77 11.01 -15.08 -23.39
C TYR A 77 11.00 -14.12 -24.60
N GLU A 78 9.88 -13.51 -24.95
CA GLU A 78 9.75 -12.50 -26.01
C GLU A 78 9.79 -11.07 -25.48
N ARG A 79 9.74 -10.89 -24.16
CA ARG A 79 9.83 -9.59 -23.51
C ARG A 79 11.29 -9.25 -23.22
N PRO A 80 11.77 -8.01 -23.53
CA PRO A 80 13.12 -7.57 -23.17
C PRO A 80 13.21 -7.20 -21.69
N ILE A 81 12.67 -8.04 -20.84
CA ILE A 81 12.50 -7.88 -19.39
C ILE A 81 13.10 -9.11 -18.70
N ASN A 82 13.90 -8.90 -17.68
CA ASN A 82 14.43 -9.98 -16.86
C ASN A 82 13.99 -9.84 -15.40
N THR A 83 13.86 -10.97 -14.70
CA THR A 83 13.40 -11.04 -13.31
C THR A 83 14.44 -11.68 -12.42
N VAL A 84 14.70 -11.06 -11.25
CA VAL A 84 15.40 -11.66 -10.12
C VAL A 84 14.35 -12.04 -9.08
N PHE A 85 14.29 -13.33 -8.74
CA PHE A 85 13.31 -13.87 -7.79
C PHE A 85 13.84 -13.82 -6.36
N GLN A 86 12.94 -13.81 -5.39
CA GLN A 86 13.20 -13.76 -3.95
C GLN A 86 14.24 -14.79 -3.45
N ARG A 87 14.26 -16.01 -4.00
CA ARG A 87 15.22 -17.09 -3.68
C ARG A 87 16.37 -17.18 -4.68
N TYR A 88 16.66 -16.12 -5.43
CA TYR A 88 17.74 -15.97 -6.43
C TYR A 88 17.67 -16.98 -7.59
N ALA A 89 17.08 -18.15 -7.40
CA ALA A 89 16.89 -19.23 -8.39
C ALA A 89 18.18 -19.56 -9.19
N LEU A 90 19.34 -19.53 -8.53
CA LEU A 90 20.60 -19.96 -9.14
C LEU A 90 20.55 -21.47 -9.43
N PHE A 91 21.22 -21.89 -10.52
CA PHE A 91 21.35 -23.30 -10.87
C PHE A 91 22.46 -23.92 -10.00
N PRO A 92 22.14 -24.77 -9.01
CA PRO A 92 23.12 -25.24 -8.03
C PRO A 92 24.16 -26.19 -8.61
N HIS A 93 23.89 -26.80 -9.76
CA HIS A 93 24.79 -27.68 -10.48
C HIS A 93 25.74 -26.94 -11.47
N LEU A 94 25.63 -25.62 -11.56
CA LEU A 94 26.45 -24.78 -12.40
C LEU A 94 27.35 -23.86 -11.54
N ASN A 95 28.57 -23.59 -11.99
CA ASN A 95 29.44 -22.59 -11.40
C ASN A 95 28.92 -21.17 -11.68
N VAL A 96 29.59 -20.14 -11.15
CA VAL A 96 29.25 -18.74 -11.33
C VAL A 96 29.21 -18.36 -12.82
N TYR A 97 30.26 -18.66 -13.59
CA TYR A 97 30.34 -18.37 -15.02
C TYR A 97 29.16 -19.00 -15.78
N ASP A 98 28.89 -20.28 -15.55
CA ASP A 98 27.86 -21.02 -16.28
C ASP A 98 26.44 -20.54 -15.89
N ASN A 99 26.22 -20.09 -14.66
CA ASN A 99 24.98 -19.44 -14.25
C ASN A 99 24.74 -18.14 -15.05
N ILE A 100 25.75 -17.26 -15.13
CA ILE A 100 25.65 -16.01 -15.86
C ILE A 100 25.53 -16.24 -17.37
N ALA A 101 26.36 -17.11 -17.93
CA ALA A 101 26.40 -17.41 -19.36
C ALA A 101 25.18 -18.20 -19.85
N PHE A 102 24.34 -18.74 -18.98
CA PHE A 102 23.27 -19.67 -19.32
C PHE A 102 22.35 -19.12 -20.43
N GLY A 103 21.81 -17.92 -20.24
CA GLY A 103 20.94 -17.28 -21.23
C GLY A 103 21.64 -16.97 -22.56
N LEU A 104 22.90 -16.50 -22.48
CA LEU A 104 23.69 -16.19 -23.69
C LEU A 104 23.97 -17.42 -24.56
N LYS A 105 24.21 -18.59 -23.93
CA LYS A 105 24.43 -19.86 -24.64
C LYS A 105 23.21 -20.35 -25.42
N LEU A 106 22.00 -19.98 -24.95
CA LEU A 106 20.73 -20.37 -25.58
C LEU A 106 20.27 -19.38 -26.65
N LYS A 107 20.66 -18.11 -26.52
CA LYS A 107 20.20 -17.02 -27.41
C LYS A 107 20.71 -17.24 -28.83
N LYS A 108 19.78 -17.17 -29.79
CA LYS A 108 20.07 -17.25 -31.22
C LYS A 108 19.84 -15.87 -31.82
N PHE A 109 20.82 -15.38 -32.56
CA PHE A 109 20.74 -14.09 -33.27
C PHE A 109 20.41 -14.34 -34.74
N ARG A 110 19.50 -13.54 -35.28
CA ARG A 110 19.17 -13.50 -36.70
C ARG A 110 19.91 -12.34 -37.31
N ASN A 111 21.04 -12.61 -38.01
CA ASN A 111 21.76 -11.59 -38.76
C ASN A 111 21.28 -11.63 -40.21
N THR A 112 20.70 -10.53 -40.67
CA THR A 112 20.26 -10.35 -42.05
C THR A 112 21.31 -9.54 -42.78
N TYR A 113 21.84 -10.07 -43.88
CA TYR A 113 22.80 -9.38 -44.75
C TYR A 113 22.40 -9.57 -46.22
N GLU A 114 22.70 -8.58 -47.03
CA GLU A 114 22.54 -8.66 -48.49
C GLU A 114 23.74 -9.36 -49.10
N THR A 115 23.45 -10.37 -49.91
CA THR A 115 24.49 -11.01 -50.72
C THR A 115 24.85 -10.12 -51.92
N PRO A 116 26.05 -10.28 -52.53
CA PRO A 116 26.43 -9.51 -53.72
C PRO A 116 25.42 -9.57 -54.87
N ASP A 117 24.59 -10.60 -54.92
CA ASP A 117 23.53 -10.80 -55.90
C ASP A 117 22.21 -10.09 -55.52
N GLY A 118 22.19 -9.22 -54.49
CA GLY A 118 21.02 -8.46 -54.06
C GLY A 118 19.96 -9.30 -53.31
N LYS A 119 20.28 -10.52 -52.85
CA LYS A 119 19.38 -11.36 -52.08
C LYS A 119 19.60 -11.14 -50.57
N THR A 120 18.51 -10.90 -49.85
CA THR A 120 18.52 -10.83 -48.39
C THR A 120 18.62 -12.24 -47.82
N VAL A 121 19.70 -12.56 -47.10
CA VAL A 121 19.91 -13.85 -46.43
C VAL A 121 19.90 -13.63 -44.91
N THR A 122 19.02 -14.33 -44.19
CA THR A 122 19.00 -14.35 -42.74
C THR A 122 19.72 -15.59 -42.21
N LYS A 123 20.84 -15.39 -41.52
CA LYS A 123 21.59 -16.48 -40.87
C LYS A 123 21.33 -16.46 -39.37
N VAL A 124 20.92 -17.61 -38.87
CA VAL A 124 20.75 -17.83 -37.41
C VAL A 124 22.09 -18.27 -36.83
N GLN A 125 22.67 -17.48 -35.97
CA GLN A 125 23.95 -17.75 -35.29
C GLN A 125 23.80 -17.75 -33.79
N LYS A 126 24.58 -18.61 -33.09
CA LYS A 126 24.78 -18.51 -31.63
C LYS A 126 25.93 -17.53 -31.38
N MET A 127 25.93 -16.94 -30.18
CA MET A 127 27.06 -16.08 -29.74
C MET A 127 28.34 -16.93 -29.67
N SER A 128 29.44 -16.38 -30.11
CA SER A 128 30.75 -17.04 -30.00
C SER A 128 31.19 -17.12 -28.53
N LYS A 129 32.06 -18.08 -28.20
CA LYS A 129 32.60 -18.20 -26.85
C LYS A 129 33.30 -16.92 -26.39
N ALA A 130 34.09 -16.30 -27.25
CA ALA A 130 34.81 -15.07 -26.94
C ALA A 130 33.86 -13.89 -26.59
N GLU A 131 32.73 -13.78 -27.29
CA GLU A 131 31.69 -12.75 -26.98
C GLU A 131 31.00 -13.05 -25.64
N ILE A 132 30.72 -14.34 -25.36
CA ILE A 132 30.14 -14.75 -24.05
C ILE A 132 31.13 -14.43 -22.93
N ASP A 133 32.41 -14.82 -23.08
CA ASP A 133 33.47 -14.56 -22.09
C ASP A 133 33.59 -13.07 -21.80
N ALA A 134 33.59 -12.22 -22.83
CA ALA A 134 33.66 -10.76 -22.68
C ALA A 134 32.43 -10.19 -21.91
N LYS A 135 31.21 -10.64 -22.24
CA LYS A 135 30.01 -10.19 -21.54
C LYS A 135 29.97 -10.67 -20.08
N VAL A 136 30.32 -11.92 -19.81
CA VAL A 136 30.38 -12.46 -18.45
C VAL A 136 31.42 -11.71 -17.60
N SER A 137 32.63 -11.49 -18.15
CA SER A 137 33.67 -10.73 -17.46
C SER A 137 33.22 -9.29 -17.14
N LYS A 138 32.54 -8.63 -18.07
CA LYS A 138 32.00 -7.28 -17.88
C LYS A 138 31.00 -7.21 -16.72
N VAL A 139 30.05 -8.16 -16.64
CA VAL A 139 29.05 -8.14 -15.56
C VAL A 139 29.63 -8.62 -14.24
N LEU A 140 30.57 -9.56 -14.22
CA LEU A 140 31.29 -9.94 -12.99
C LEU A 140 32.03 -8.75 -12.38
N LYS A 141 32.68 -7.93 -13.23
CA LYS A 141 33.31 -6.69 -12.80
C LYS A 141 32.32 -5.66 -12.25
N LEU A 142 31.10 -5.62 -12.81
CA LEU A 142 30.06 -4.71 -12.34
C LEU A 142 29.58 -5.04 -10.93
N VAL A 143 29.56 -6.34 -10.59
CA VAL A 143 29.10 -6.85 -9.28
C VAL A 143 30.24 -7.18 -8.31
N ASP A 144 31.50 -6.79 -8.65
CA ASP A 144 32.73 -6.98 -7.86
C ASP A 144 32.97 -8.47 -7.46
N LEU A 145 32.79 -9.39 -8.43
CA LEU A 145 32.95 -10.84 -8.24
C LEU A 145 33.83 -11.52 -9.32
N GLU A 146 34.82 -10.82 -9.91
CA GLU A 146 35.67 -11.36 -10.98
C GLU A 146 36.44 -12.61 -10.55
N GLU A 147 36.91 -12.65 -9.29
CA GLU A 147 37.70 -13.77 -8.77
C GLU A 147 36.84 -15.03 -8.51
N PHE A 148 35.50 -14.90 -8.57
CA PHE A 148 34.56 -15.97 -8.25
C PHE A 148 34.08 -16.76 -9.46
N GLU A 149 34.50 -16.43 -10.67
CA GLU A 149 34.03 -16.97 -11.94
C GLU A 149 33.86 -18.50 -11.97
N LYS A 150 34.82 -19.22 -11.42
CA LYS A 150 34.86 -20.69 -11.41
C LYS A 150 34.30 -21.34 -10.15
N ARG A 151 33.87 -20.54 -9.17
CA ARG A 151 33.34 -21.07 -7.89
C ARG A 151 31.97 -21.72 -8.06
N ASP A 152 31.72 -22.69 -7.22
CA ASP A 152 30.41 -23.28 -7.03
C ASP A 152 29.50 -22.26 -6.34
N VAL A 153 28.30 -22.01 -6.89
CA VAL A 153 27.35 -21.03 -6.36
C VAL A 153 26.82 -21.39 -4.96
N THR A 154 26.83 -22.68 -4.60
CA THR A 154 26.39 -23.16 -3.28
C THR A 154 27.36 -22.80 -2.16
N THR A 155 28.60 -22.46 -2.48
CA THR A 155 29.64 -22.05 -1.51
C THR A 155 29.65 -20.56 -1.24
N LEU A 156 28.82 -19.78 -1.93
CA LEU A 156 28.73 -18.34 -1.83
C LEU A 156 27.83 -17.90 -0.68
N SER A 157 28.12 -16.74 -0.08
CA SER A 157 27.21 -16.09 0.86
C SER A 157 25.91 -15.65 0.15
N GLY A 158 24.84 -15.40 0.93
CA GLY A 158 23.55 -14.93 0.39
C GLY A 158 23.69 -13.67 -0.47
N GLY A 159 24.45 -12.67 -0.02
CA GLY A 159 24.71 -11.45 -0.80
C GLY A 159 25.49 -11.71 -2.09
N GLN A 160 26.49 -12.64 -2.06
CA GLN A 160 27.20 -13.04 -3.28
C GLN A 160 26.28 -13.76 -4.27
N GLN A 161 25.43 -14.68 -3.77
CA GLN A 161 24.44 -15.38 -4.60
C GLN A 161 23.48 -14.40 -5.27
N GLN A 162 23.03 -13.38 -4.53
CA GLN A 162 22.17 -12.33 -5.05
C GLN A 162 22.86 -11.53 -6.17
N ARG A 163 24.11 -11.09 -5.96
CA ARG A 163 24.88 -10.40 -6.99
C ARG A 163 25.04 -11.25 -8.26
N ILE A 164 25.24 -12.56 -8.12
CA ILE A 164 25.31 -13.46 -9.29
C ILE A 164 23.95 -13.57 -9.97
N ALA A 165 22.83 -13.60 -9.23
CA ALA A 165 21.49 -13.61 -9.81
C ALA A 165 21.21 -12.33 -10.61
N ILE A 166 21.62 -11.17 -10.08
CA ILE A 166 21.55 -9.88 -10.76
C ILE A 166 22.45 -9.90 -12.02
N ALA A 167 23.71 -10.34 -11.88
CA ALA A 167 24.65 -10.47 -13.01
C ALA A 167 24.06 -11.33 -14.13
N ARG A 168 23.43 -12.48 -13.80
CA ARG A 168 22.72 -13.34 -14.75
C ARG A 168 21.55 -12.63 -15.43
N ALA A 169 20.84 -11.79 -14.70
CA ALA A 169 19.72 -11.05 -15.25
C ALA A 169 20.17 -9.93 -16.19
N ILE A 170 21.21 -9.17 -15.85
CA ILE A 170 21.67 -8.02 -16.64
C ILE A 170 22.58 -8.39 -17.83
N VAL A 171 23.19 -9.59 -17.85
CA VAL A 171 24.12 -10.00 -18.91
C VAL A 171 23.46 -10.03 -20.29
N ASN A 172 22.13 -10.21 -20.34
CA ASN A 172 21.33 -10.16 -21.56
C ASN A 172 20.96 -8.74 -22.01
N GLU A 173 21.40 -7.72 -21.28
CA GLU A 173 21.13 -6.30 -21.54
C GLU A 173 19.61 -6.04 -21.67
N PRO A 174 18.81 -6.33 -20.64
CA PRO A 174 17.37 -6.07 -20.66
C PRO A 174 17.08 -4.57 -20.62
N GLU A 175 15.91 -4.17 -21.11
CA GLU A 175 15.42 -2.79 -20.96
C GLU A 175 14.91 -2.52 -19.55
N ILE A 176 14.36 -3.57 -18.90
CA ILE A 176 13.78 -3.50 -17.55
C ILE A 176 14.28 -4.69 -16.73
N LEU A 177 14.67 -4.41 -15.50
CA LEU A 177 14.97 -5.41 -14.47
C LEU A 177 13.88 -5.40 -13.41
N LEU A 178 13.23 -6.56 -13.23
CA LEU A 178 12.24 -6.78 -12.19
C LEU A 178 12.91 -7.47 -11.00
N LEU A 179 12.63 -7.00 -9.79
CA LEU A 179 13.22 -7.47 -8.54
C LEU A 179 12.08 -7.78 -7.54
N ASP A 180 11.83 -9.06 -7.29
CA ASP A 180 10.76 -9.53 -6.39
C ASP A 180 11.35 -9.86 -5.01
N GLU A 181 11.22 -8.95 -4.05
CA GLU A 181 11.75 -9.03 -2.66
C GLU A 181 13.21 -9.56 -2.58
N PRO A 182 14.15 -9.01 -3.36
CA PRO A 182 15.47 -9.62 -3.48
C PRO A 182 16.31 -9.57 -2.21
N LEU A 183 16.00 -8.68 -1.26
CA LEU A 183 16.75 -8.51 0.00
C LEU A 183 16.13 -9.28 1.17
N GLY A 184 14.93 -9.87 1.01
CA GLY A 184 14.17 -10.48 2.09
C GLY A 184 14.87 -11.67 2.79
N ALA A 185 15.84 -12.32 2.14
CA ALA A 185 16.58 -13.46 2.70
C ALA A 185 17.87 -13.06 3.44
N LEU A 186 18.22 -11.75 3.47
CA LEU A 186 19.45 -11.24 4.07
C LEU A 186 19.23 -10.76 5.52
N ASP A 187 20.29 -10.86 6.35
CA ASP A 187 20.31 -10.21 7.66
C ASP A 187 20.32 -8.67 7.53
N LEU A 188 19.98 -7.98 8.62
CA LEU A 188 19.79 -6.52 8.61
C LEU A 188 21.03 -5.75 8.13
N LYS A 189 22.24 -6.18 8.54
CA LYS A 189 23.47 -5.48 8.16
C LYS A 189 23.77 -5.67 6.68
N MET A 190 23.72 -6.92 6.21
CA MET A 190 23.91 -7.24 4.80
C MET A 190 22.85 -6.58 3.90
N ARG A 191 21.61 -6.46 4.41
CA ARG A 191 20.54 -5.79 3.68
C ARG A 191 20.87 -4.32 3.42
N LYS A 192 21.33 -3.57 4.44
CA LYS A 192 21.72 -2.16 4.30
C LYS A 192 22.88 -1.97 3.30
N ASP A 193 23.89 -2.82 3.37
CA ASP A 193 25.01 -2.78 2.42
C ASP A 193 24.51 -3.04 0.97
N MET A 194 23.64 -4.03 0.81
CA MET A 194 23.07 -4.38 -0.51
C MET A 194 22.12 -3.34 -1.09
N GLN A 195 21.39 -2.58 -0.26
CA GLN A 195 20.57 -1.43 -0.72
C GLN A 195 21.44 -0.40 -1.45
N LEU A 196 22.55 0.00 -0.81
CA LEU A 196 23.48 0.96 -1.41
C LEU A 196 24.11 0.43 -2.69
N GLU A 197 24.47 -0.85 -2.72
CA GLU A 197 25.04 -1.49 -3.91
C GLU A 197 24.02 -1.59 -5.07
N LEU A 198 22.75 -1.93 -4.78
CA LEU A 198 21.69 -1.97 -5.78
C LEU A 198 21.44 -0.59 -6.40
N LYS A 199 21.38 0.47 -5.58
CA LYS A 199 21.24 1.84 -6.07
C LYS A 199 22.44 2.24 -6.94
N ALA A 200 23.67 1.95 -6.49
CA ALA A 200 24.88 2.22 -7.26
C ALA A 200 24.93 1.43 -8.58
N MET A 201 24.45 0.19 -8.61
CA MET A 201 24.33 -0.60 -9.84
C MET A 201 23.28 -0.01 -10.79
N HIS A 202 22.13 0.41 -10.27
CA HIS A 202 21.11 1.09 -11.08
C HIS A 202 21.69 2.34 -11.75
N ASP A 203 22.36 3.21 -10.99
CA ASP A 203 22.95 4.46 -11.48
C ASP A 203 24.03 4.20 -12.57
N LYS A 204 24.81 3.12 -12.41
CA LYS A 204 25.83 2.72 -13.41
C LYS A 204 25.23 2.12 -14.68
N LEU A 205 24.12 1.39 -14.57
CA LEU A 205 23.49 0.69 -15.69
C LEU A 205 22.57 1.59 -16.49
N GLY A 206 21.89 2.54 -15.85
CA GLY A 206 20.91 3.43 -16.49
C GLY A 206 19.69 2.72 -17.07
N ILE A 207 19.41 1.47 -16.65
CA ILE A 207 18.22 0.70 -17.06
C ILE A 207 17.11 0.86 -16.03
N THR A 208 15.87 0.63 -16.43
CA THR A 208 14.71 0.75 -15.53
C THR A 208 14.67 -0.41 -14.54
N PHE A 209 14.51 -0.10 -13.25
CA PHE A 209 14.26 -1.10 -12.19
C PHE A 209 12.83 -1.00 -11.70
N ILE A 210 12.13 -2.15 -11.62
CA ILE A 210 10.84 -2.27 -10.93
C ILE A 210 11.07 -3.22 -9.75
N TYR A 211 10.98 -2.66 -8.57
CA TYR A 211 11.30 -3.30 -7.30
C TYR A 211 10.04 -3.58 -6.50
N VAL A 212 9.93 -4.76 -5.91
CA VAL A 212 8.82 -5.13 -5.01
C VAL A 212 9.39 -5.37 -3.62
N THR A 213 8.82 -4.74 -2.62
CA THR A 213 9.15 -4.95 -1.21
C THR A 213 7.95 -4.66 -0.30
N HIS A 214 8.01 -5.15 0.91
CA HIS A 214 7.17 -4.73 2.03
C HIS A 214 7.96 -3.89 3.05
N ASP A 215 9.26 -3.71 2.84
CA ASP A 215 10.16 -2.94 3.72
C ASP A 215 10.17 -1.46 3.29
N GLN A 216 9.76 -0.60 4.22
CA GLN A 216 9.63 0.85 4.01
C GLN A 216 11.02 1.50 3.85
N GLU A 217 12.03 1.06 4.62
CA GLU A 217 13.40 1.61 4.58
C GLU A 217 14.01 1.37 3.19
N GLU A 218 13.78 0.17 2.59
CA GLU A 218 14.22 -0.13 1.23
C GLU A 218 13.62 0.82 0.21
N ALA A 219 12.28 1.00 0.26
CA ALA A 219 11.57 1.88 -0.67
C ALA A 219 12.02 3.34 -0.54
N LEU A 220 12.10 3.86 0.68
CA LEU A 220 12.49 5.26 0.93
C LEU A 220 13.93 5.56 0.54
N THR A 221 14.85 4.55 0.67
CA THR A 221 16.29 4.75 0.44
C THR A 221 16.68 4.65 -1.03
N MET A 222 16.06 3.74 -1.80
CA MET A 222 16.53 3.40 -3.14
C MET A 222 15.72 4.00 -4.28
N SER A 223 14.44 4.32 -4.06
CA SER A 223 13.50 4.64 -5.13
C SER A 223 13.60 6.08 -5.62
N ASP A 224 13.35 6.28 -6.90
CA ASP A 224 13.02 7.59 -7.45
C ASP A 224 11.51 7.84 -7.31
N THR A 225 10.69 6.78 -7.47
CA THR A 225 9.23 6.81 -7.28
C THR A 225 8.78 5.59 -6.46
N ILE A 226 7.86 5.82 -5.53
CA ILE A 226 7.20 4.77 -4.74
C ILE A 226 5.73 4.71 -5.14
N VAL A 227 5.21 3.51 -5.34
CA VAL A 227 3.80 3.18 -5.54
C VAL A 227 3.32 2.42 -4.31
N VAL A 228 2.57 3.07 -3.46
CA VAL A 228 1.97 2.43 -2.27
C VAL A 228 0.70 1.72 -2.69
N MET A 229 0.61 0.43 -2.39
CA MET A 229 -0.50 -0.44 -2.76
C MET A 229 -1.18 -1.01 -1.51
N LYS A 230 -2.52 -1.13 -1.58
CA LYS A 230 -3.36 -1.83 -0.61
C LYS A 230 -4.51 -2.49 -1.36
N ASP A 231 -4.87 -3.72 -1.00
CA ASP A 231 -6.04 -4.46 -1.51
C ASP A 231 -6.18 -4.40 -3.05
N GLY A 232 -5.09 -4.65 -3.76
CA GLY A 232 -5.06 -4.63 -5.23
C GLY A 232 -5.08 -3.25 -5.88
N GLN A 233 -5.18 -2.17 -5.11
CA GLN A 233 -5.29 -0.79 -5.58
C GLN A 233 -4.06 0.04 -5.25
N ILE A 234 -3.82 1.09 -6.06
CA ILE A 234 -2.81 2.11 -5.80
C ILE A 234 -3.39 3.16 -4.86
N GLN A 235 -2.78 3.32 -3.68
CA GLN A 235 -3.16 4.34 -2.70
C GLN A 235 -2.49 5.70 -2.99
N GLN A 236 -1.19 5.67 -3.29
CA GLN A 236 -0.42 6.87 -3.61
C GLN A 236 0.77 6.55 -4.51
N ILE A 237 1.11 7.48 -5.39
CA ILE A 237 2.35 7.49 -6.18
C ILE A 237 3.05 8.82 -5.88
N GLY A 238 4.34 8.78 -5.60
CA GLY A 238 5.14 9.98 -5.35
C GLY A 238 6.61 9.67 -5.15
N THR A 239 7.42 10.72 -4.96
CA THR A 239 8.81 10.56 -4.52
C THR A 239 8.85 10.05 -3.07
N PRO A 240 9.96 9.49 -2.58
CA PRO A 240 10.11 9.12 -1.18
C PRO A 240 9.72 10.22 -0.20
N LYS A 241 10.07 11.47 -0.51
CA LYS A 241 9.72 12.63 0.33
C LYS A 241 8.23 12.93 0.33
N ASP A 242 7.58 12.87 -0.84
CA ASP A 242 6.13 13.12 -0.94
C ASP A 242 5.34 12.05 -0.17
N ILE A 243 5.75 10.78 -0.30
CA ILE A 243 5.09 9.66 0.38
C ILE A 243 5.23 9.76 1.91
N TYR A 244 6.41 10.20 2.39
CA TYR A 244 6.68 10.33 3.82
C TYR A 244 6.05 11.58 4.43
N ASN A 245 6.23 12.75 3.80
CA ASN A 245 5.83 14.05 4.36
C ASN A 245 4.37 14.41 4.05
N GLU A 246 3.85 13.99 2.89
CA GLU A 246 2.52 14.37 2.38
C GLU A 246 1.68 13.11 2.06
N PRO A 247 1.42 12.24 3.06
CA PRO A 247 0.59 11.06 2.86
C PRO A 247 -0.85 11.46 2.50
N LYS A 248 -1.44 10.79 1.50
CA LYS A 248 -2.80 11.11 1.02
C LYS A 248 -3.90 10.68 1.95
N ASN A 249 -3.66 9.62 2.74
CA ASN A 249 -4.63 9.08 3.68
C ASN A 249 -3.94 8.47 4.91
N ALA A 250 -4.74 8.14 5.92
CA ALA A 250 -4.27 7.59 7.18
C ALA A 250 -3.50 6.27 7.00
N PHE A 251 -3.92 5.42 6.05
CA PHE A 251 -3.20 4.18 5.75
C PHE A 251 -1.77 4.46 5.28
N VAL A 252 -1.58 5.37 4.33
CA VAL A 252 -0.23 5.70 3.83
C VAL A 252 0.62 6.30 4.94
N ALA A 253 0.05 7.20 5.77
CA ALA A 253 0.75 7.82 6.89
C ALA A 253 1.26 6.79 7.90
N ASP A 254 0.41 5.85 8.31
CA ASP A 254 0.70 4.79 9.28
C ASP A 254 1.63 3.73 8.69
N PHE A 255 1.39 3.33 7.43
CA PHE A 255 2.17 2.29 6.78
C PHE A 255 3.62 2.71 6.45
N ILE A 256 3.91 4.00 6.20
CA ILE A 256 5.25 4.47 5.77
C ILE A 256 6.19 4.81 6.93
N GLY A 257 5.69 4.87 8.14
CA GLY A 257 6.48 5.17 9.33
C GLY A 257 5.59 5.51 10.51
N GLU A 258 6.15 5.46 11.70
CA GLU A 258 5.43 5.85 12.90
C GLU A 258 4.83 7.25 12.74
N SER A 259 3.56 7.40 13.08
CA SER A 259 2.82 8.67 12.93
C SER A 259 1.89 8.90 14.11
N ASN A 260 1.85 10.13 14.57
CA ASN A 260 0.74 10.58 15.39
C ASN A 260 -0.40 10.99 14.46
N ILE A 261 -1.52 10.28 14.47
CA ILE A 261 -2.70 10.58 13.68
C ILE A 261 -3.83 10.98 14.61
N PHE A 262 -4.43 12.15 14.40
CA PHE A 262 -5.48 12.68 15.24
C PHE A 262 -6.70 13.05 14.41
N SER A 263 -7.89 12.85 14.95
CA SER A 263 -9.10 13.44 14.39
C SER A 263 -9.13 14.93 14.66
N GLY A 264 -9.24 15.74 13.61
CA GLY A 264 -9.24 17.20 13.67
C GLY A 264 -10.48 17.82 13.05
N THR A 265 -10.62 19.14 13.22
CA THR A 265 -11.63 19.95 12.54
C THR A 265 -11.01 21.28 12.13
N MET A 266 -11.17 21.68 10.89
CA MET A 266 -10.77 23.00 10.42
C MET A 266 -11.64 24.07 11.06
N VAL A 267 -11.02 25.04 11.72
CA VAL A 267 -11.76 26.13 12.41
C VAL A 267 -11.64 27.49 11.70
N GLY A 268 -10.74 27.59 10.73
CA GLY A 268 -10.50 28.78 9.93
C GLY A 268 -9.45 28.52 8.86
N GLU A 269 -9.12 29.52 8.08
CA GLU A 269 -8.06 29.45 7.08
C GLU A 269 -6.74 29.05 7.75
N LYS A 270 -6.15 27.94 7.30
CA LYS A 270 -4.90 27.36 7.82
C LYS A 270 -4.88 27.19 9.35
N LYS A 271 -6.04 26.83 9.92
CA LYS A 271 -6.20 26.59 11.36
C LYS A 271 -6.98 25.31 11.61
N VAL A 272 -6.37 24.37 12.28
CA VAL A 272 -6.97 23.10 12.65
C VAL A 272 -7.09 22.96 14.17
N ARG A 273 -8.18 22.37 14.63
CA ARG A 273 -8.38 22.02 16.06
C ARG A 273 -8.22 20.52 16.20
N PHE A 274 -7.25 20.10 17.00
CA PHE A 274 -7.07 18.72 17.48
C PHE A 274 -6.49 18.77 18.91
N ILE A 275 -6.54 17.67 19.66
CA ILE A 275 -6.10 17.58 21.07
C ILE A 275 -6.67 18.77 21.91
N ASN A 276 -7.93 19.15 21.66
CA ASN A 276 -8.60 20.29 22.30
C ASN A 276 -7.89 21.67 22.17
N LYS A 277 -6.98 21.84 21.22
CA LYS A 277 -6.26 23.09 20.92
C LYS A 277 -6.38 23.44 19.45
N VAL A 278 -6.19 24.72 19.15
CA VAL A 278 -6.11 25.24 17.79
C VAL A 278 -4.65 25.45 17.45
N PHE A 279 -4.24 24.88 16.31
CA PHE A 279 -2.91 25.01 15.74
C PHE A 279 -2.98 25.72 14.40
N ASP A 280 -1.95 26.47 14.07
CA ASP A 280 -1.74 26.95 12.71
C ASP A 280 -1.15 25.79 11.88
N CYS A 281 -1.54 25.68 10.61
CA CYS A 281 -1.05 24.67 9.65
C CYS A 281 -0.83 25.35 8.29
N VAL A 282 -0.20 24.63 7.34
CA VAL A 282 0.04 25.14 5.99
C VAL A 282 -1.05 24.75 5.00
N ASP A 283 -1.73 23.64 5.27
CA ASP A 283 -2.81 23.11 4.43
C ASP A 283 -4.09 23.91 4.59
N ASP A 284 -4.85 24.02 3.50
CA ASP A 284 -6.11 24.75 3.47
C ASP A 284 -7.26 23.81 3.10
N PHE A 285 -8.22 23.68 4.03
CA PHE A 285 -9.43 22.90 3.89
C PHE A 285 -10.65 23.74 4.28
N PRO A 286 -11.85 23.41 3.80
CA PRO A 286 -13.06 24.14 4.15
C PRO A 286 -13.30 24.24 5.66
N LYS A 287 -13.79 25.39 6.10
CA LYS A 287 -14.11 25.60 7.52
C LYS A 287 -15.19 24.61 7.98
N ASN A 288 -15.00 24.02 9.18
CA ASN A 288 -15.80 22.98 9.82
C ASN A 288 -15.68 21.60 9.17
N GLU A 289 -14.78 21.42 8.19
CA GLU A 289 -14.48 20.10 7.67
C GLU A 289 -13.77 19.25 8.73
N LYS A 290 -14.20 17.97 8.86
CA LYS A 290 -13.52 16.98 9.67
C LYS A 290 -12.35 16.43 8.87
N VAL A 291 -11.19 16.39 9.50
CA VAL A 291 -9.92 16.02 8.86
C VAL A 291 -9.15 15.04 9.74
N ASP A 292 -8.23 14.30 9.14
CA ASP A 292 -7.17 13.61 9.86
C ASP A 292 -5.93 14.50 9.88
N VAL A 293 -5.29 14.61 11.05
CA VAL A 293 -4.10 15.41 11.29
C VAL A 293 -2.95 14.47 11.55
N VAL A 294 -1.89 14.55 10.75
CA VAL A 294 -0.68 13.74 10.90
C VAL A 294 0.46 14.61 11.39
N VAL A 295 1.16 14.12 12.41
CA VAL A 295 2.40 14.72 12.93
C VAL A 295 3.42 13.60 13.16
N ARG A 296 4.60 13.72 12.59
CA ARG A 296 5.65 12.74 12.79
C ARG A 296 6.23 12.82 14.21
N PRO A 297 6.63 11.70 14.84
CA PRO A 297 7.18 11.72 16.20
C PRO A 297 8.42 12.61 16.36
N GLU A 298 9.26 12.72 15.33
CA GLU A 298 10.46 13.58 15.31
C GLU A 298 10.15 15.07 15.17
N ASP A 299 8.93 15.43 14.79
CA ASP A 299 8.46 16.80 14.59
C ASP A 299 7.69 17.35 15.81
N VAL A 300 7.60 16.56 16.87
CA VAL A 300 7.03 16.95 18.15
C VAL A 300 8.16 17.37 19.11
N PHE A 301 8.30 18.63 19.38
CA PHE A 301 9.39 19.17 20.22
C PHE A 301 8.97 19.31 21.67
N LEU A 302 9.66 18.60 22.59
CA LEU A 302 9.45 18.72 24.03
C LEU A 302 10.15 19.95 24.60
N VAL A 303 9.40 20.76 25.33
CA VAL A 303 9.91 21.95 26.05
C VAL A 303 9.45 21.94 27.50
N ASP A 304 10.01 22.82 28.34
CA ASP A 304 9.61 22.92 29.75
C ASP A 304 8.12 23.22 29.90
N GLU A 305 7.54 22.83 31.02
CA GLU A 305 6.13 23.04 31.35
C GLU A 305 5.72 24.52 31.12
N ASN A 306 4.58 24.72 30.44
CA ASN A 306 4.00 26.03 30.07
C ASN A 306 4.82 26.84 29.04
N LYS A 307 5.82 26.28 28.38
CA LYS A 307 6.56 26.96 27.31
C LYS A 307 6.12 26.52 25.89
N GLY A 308 5.24 25.53 25.79
CA GLY A 308 4.71 25.02 24.52
C GLY A 308 3.22 25.30 24.33
N GLN A 309 2.66 24.69 23.29
CA GLN A 309 1.25 24.83 22.90
C GLN A 309 0.34 23.98 23.78
N VAL A 310 0.79 22.79 24.19
CA VAL A 310 0.01 21.80 24.96
C VAL A 310 0.85 21.26 26.10
N ASN A 311 0.30 21.25 27.30
CA ASN A 311 0.93 20.67 28.49
C ASN A 311 0.48 19.22 28.67
N GLY A 312 1.42 18.39 29.16
CA GLY A 312 1.15 16.98 29.46
C GLY A 312 2.23 16.37 30.34
N VAL A 313 2.28 15.04 30.34
CA VAL A 313 3.21 14.28 31.18
C VAL A 313 3.81 13.14 30.37
N ILE A 314 5.10 12.85 30.58
CA ILE A 314 5.77 11.68 29.98
C ILE A 314 5.33 10.42 30.74
N THR A 315 4.77 9.45 30.03
CA THR A 315 4.31 8.17 30.59
C THR A 315 5.22 7.00 30.24
N SER A 316 5.99 7.11 29.15
CA SER A 316 7.00 6.13 28.73
C SER A 316 8.23 6.83 28.15
N SER A 317 9.42 6.25 28.33
CA SER A 317 10.66 6.72 27.71
C SER A 317 11.58 5.53 27.48
N ILE A 318 11.86 5.20 26.22
CA ILE A 318 12.60 4.02 25.79
C ILE A 318 13.75 4.46 24.87
N PHE A 319 14.97 4.07 25.18
CA PHE A 319 16.13 4.31 24.31
C PHE A 319 16.16 3.33 23.14
N LYS A 320 16.10 3.83 21.92
CA LYS A 320 16.14 3.04 20.66
C LYS A 320 17.52 3.03 19.98
N GLY A 321 18.58 3.35 20.71
CA GLY A 321 19.97 3.32 20.22
C GLY A 321 20.49 4.68 19.72
N VAL A 322 19.69 5.48 19.04
CA VAL A 322 20.07 6.82 18.52
C VAL A 322 19.18 7.94 19.05
N HIS A 323 17.98 7.63 19.47
CA HIS A 323 16.99 8.55 20.05
C HIS A 323 16.23 7.85 21.18
N TYR A 324 15.52 8.64 21.96
CA TYR A 324 14.49 8.18 22.89
C TYR A 324 13.15 8.27 22.23
N GLU A 325 12.37 7.19 22.30
CA GLU A 325 10.97 7.16 21.96
C GLU A 325 10.18 7.34 23.24
N MET A 326 9.41 8.40 23.30
CA MET A 326 8.68 8.80 24.49
C MET A 326 7.19 8.90 24.19
N VAL A 327 6.38 8.51 25.16
CA VAL A 327 4.93 8.73 25.09
C VAL A 327 4.58 9.92 25.98
N PHE A 328 4.08 10.97 25.36
CA PHE A 328 3.62 12.18 26.01
C PHE A 328 2.09 12.19 26.07
N MET A 329 1.53 12.20 27.28
CA MET A 329 0.09 12.09 27.51
C MET A 329 -0.56 13.45 27.73
N VAL A 330 -1.62 13.76 26.97
CA VAL A 330 -2.45 14.96 27.11
C VAL A 330 -3.90 14.53 27.40
N GLY A 331 -4.26 14.47 28.66
CA GLY A 331 -5.56 13.91 29.07
C GLY A 331 -5.60 12.41 28.78
N LYS A 332 -6.40 11.99 27.80
CA LYS A 332 -6.46 10.59 27.29
C LYS A 332 -5.66 10.40 25.99
N THR A 333 -5.18 11.47 25.37
CA THR A 333 -4.50 11.42 24.07
C THR A 333 -3.03 11.16 24.25
N GLU A 334 -2.52 10.14 23.59
CA GLU A 334 -1.11 9.81 23.48
C GLU A 334 -0.47 10.51 22.30
N ILE A 335 0.72 11.03 22.50
CA ILE A 335 1.58 11.60 21.47
C ILE A 335 2.93 10.91 21.57
N VAL A 336 3.32 10.19 20.53
CA VAL A 336 4.65 9.61 20.41
C VAL A 336 5.63 10.70 20.02
N VAL A 337 6.75 10.79 20.71
CA VAL A 337 7.80 11.77 20.50
C VAL A 337 9.14 11.07 20.34
N GLN A 338 9.91 11.43 19.33
CA GLN A 338 11.28 10.99 19.14
C GLN A 338 12.23 12.17 19.37
N ASP A 339 13.10 12.07 20.40
CA ASP A 339 14.09 13.11 20.72
C ASP A 339 15.43 12.46 21.10
N THR A 340 16.51 13.18 20.88
CA THR A 340 17.86 12.78 21.33
C THR A 340 18.08 13.02 22.82
N ILE A 341 17.21 13.84 23.45
CA ILE A 341 17.26 14.19 24.87
C ILE A 341 16.19 13.41 25.63
N GLU A 342 16.63 12.64 26.63
CA GLU A 342 15.73 11.91 27.52
C GLU A 342 14.88 12.84 28.37
N ARG A 343 13.57 12.60 28.47
CA ARG A 343 12.68 13.10 29.51
C ARG A 343 12.24 11.92 30.39
N LYS A 344 12.18 12.15 31.70
CA LYS A 344 11.85 11.07 32.66
C LYS A 344 10.36 10.80 32.74
N VAL A 345 9.99 9.56 32.95
CA VAL A 345 8.60 9.17 33.25
C VAL A 345 8.09 9.95 34.46
N GLY A 346 6.91 10.54 34.33
CA GLY A 346 6.30 11.44 35.32
C GLY A 346 6.70 12.91 35.19
N GLU A 347 7.63 13.26 34.29
CA GLU A 347 8.03 14.65 34.05
C GLU A 347 6.90 15.41 33.33
N LYS A 348 6.55 16.58 33.88
CA LYS A 348 5.63 17.50 33.26
C LYS A 348 6.36 18.38 32.28
N CYS A 349 5.87 18.46 31.07
CA CYS A 349 6.44 19.27 30.02
C CYS A 349 5.35 19.77 29.06
N SER A 350 5.74 20.49 28.04
CA SER A 350 4.88 20.96 26.98
C SER A 350 5.43 20.52 25.64
N VAL A 351 4.57 20.45 24.61
CA VAL A 351 4.98 20.21 23.23
C VAL A 351 4.82 21.45 22.38
N ILE A 352 5.72 21.61 21.40
CA ILE A 352 5.62 22.52 20.28
C ILE A 352 5.57 21.71 19.02
N ILE A 353 4.58 21.99 18.16
CA ILE A 353 4.45 21.46 16.81
C ILE A 353 4.41 22.67 15.87
N ARG A 354 5.29 22.69 14.87
CA ARG A 354 5.35 23.81 13.93
C ARG A 354 4.25 23.69 12.89
N PRO A 355 3.77 24.80 12.30
CA PRO A 355 2.75 24.74 11.25
C PRO A 355 3.13 23.88 10.04
N ASP A 356 4.41 23.88 9.66
CA ASP A 356 4.93 23.11 8.53
C ASP A 356 5.05 21.59 8.83
N ASP A 357 5.01 21.21 10.10
CA ASP A 357 5.12 19.82 10.58
C ASP A 357 3.73 19.19 10.81
N ILE A 358 2.65 19.97 10.57
CA ILE A 358 1.26 19.50 10.66
C ILE A 358 0.74 19.24 9.25
N HIS A 359 0.52 18.00 8.91
CA HIS A 359 -0.08 17.62 7.63
C HIS A 359 -1.56 17.29 7.81
N ILE A 360 -2.41 17.87 6.95
CA ILE A 360 -3.87 17.69 7.00
C ILE A 360 -4.31 16.80 5.85
N MET A 361 -5.08 15.78 6.17
CA MET A 361 -5.68 14.88 5.18
C MET A 361 -7.20 14.97 5.24
N ALA A 362 -7.86 14.79 4.11
CA ALA A 362 -9.29 14.55 4.09
C ALA A 362 -9.59 13.29 4.92
N LYS A 363 -10.62 13.34 5.76
CA LYS A 363 -11.06 12.14 6.50
C LYS A 363 -11.64 11.15 5.51
N GLU A 364 -11.05 9.96 5.43
CA GLU A 364 -11.46 8.92 4.47
C GLU A 364 -12.88 8.44 4.76
N PHE A 365 -13.21 8.34 6.05
CA PHE A 365 -14.53 7.88 6.50
C PHE A 365 -15.10 8.85 7.53
N ASP A 366 -16.29 9.38 7.26
CA ASP A 366 -17.09 10.16 8.23
C ASP A 366 -18.27 9.37 8.79
N CYS A 367 -18.75 8.38 8.05
CA CYS A 367 -19.74 7.36 8.43
C CYS A 367 -19.65 6.17 7.48
N ASN A 368 -20.17 5.03 7.91
CA ASN A 368 -20.39 3.87 7.04
C ASN A 368 -21.64 4.11 6.19
N ARG A 369 -21.57 3.78 4.89
CA ARG A 369 -22.70 3.87 3.95
C ARG A 369 -22.79 2.58 3.15
N TYR A 370 -23.99 1.98 3.16
CA TYR A 370 -24.27 0.74 2.46
C TYR A 370 -25.54 0.85 1.64
N ASP A 371 -25.61 0.02 0.64
CA ASP A 371 -26.83 -0.32 -0.05
C ASP A 371 -27.50 -1.48 0.69
N GLY A 372 -28.78 -1.38 0.96
CA GLY A 372 -29.52 -2.41 1.68
C GLY A 372 -30.97 -2.49 1.22
N TYR A 373 -31.69 -3.46 1.76
CA TYR A 373 -33.12 -3.61 1.53
C TYR A 373 -33.87 -3.96 2.81
N ILE A 374 -35.14 -3.59 2.87
CA ILE A 374 -36.01 -3.86 4.04
C ILE A 374 -36.61 -5.26 3.91
N THR A 375 -36.57 -6.04 5.01
CA THR A 375 -37.15 -7.37 5.06
C THR A 375 -38.64 -7.33 5.47
N LYS A 376 -39.34 -8.46 5.37
CA LYS A 376 -40.71 -8.64 5.87
C LYS A 376 -40.87 -8.40 7.36
N LYS A 377 -39.77 -8.45 8.13
CA LYS A 377 -39.77 -8.21 9.59
C LYS A 377 -39.53 -6.75 9.95
N ASN A 378 -39.44 -5.86 8.94
CA ASN A 378 -39.01 -4.48 9.11
C ASN A 378 -37.60 -4.33 9.69
N THR A 379 -36.71 -5.29 9.38
CA THR A 379 -35.28 -5.20 9.57
C THR A 379 -34.62 -4.77 8.27
N VAL A 380 -33.35 -4.34 8.30
CA VAL A 380 -32.58 -4.00 7.11
C VAL A 380 -31.45 -4.99 6.92
N CYS A 381 -31.31 -5.50 5.68
CA CYS A 381 -30.16 -6.33 5.28
C CYS A 381 -29.13 -5.48 4.54
N PHE A 382 -27.88 -5.54 4.97
CA PHE A 382 -26.70 -4.97 4.30
C PHE A 382 -25.43 -5.61 4.88
N ALA A 383 -24.32 -5.57 4.16
CA ALA A 383 -23.00 -6.01 4.61
C ALA A 383 -23.03 -7.38 5.34
N ASP A 384 -23.62 -8.39 4.69
CA ASP A 384 -23.79 -9.77 5.18
C ASP A 384 -24.65 -9.95 6.45
N GLY A 385 -25.24 -8.87 7.00
CA GLY A 385 -26.04 -8.90 8.23
C GLY A 385 -27.51 -8.54 8.05
N GLU A 386 -28.35 -8.95 9.02
CA GLU A 386 -29.74 -8.50 9.19
C GLU A 386 -29.83 -7.73 10.50
N PHE A 387 -30.11 -6.43 10.41
CA PHE A 387 -30.08 -5.50 11.54
C PHE A 387 -31.48 -4.98 11.90
N GLU A 388 -31.78 -4.88 13.19
CA GLU A 388 -32.95 -4.17 13.65
C GLU A 388 -32.82 -2.67 13.35
N CYS A 389 -33.86 -2.05 12.81
CA CYS A 389 -33.91 -0.64 12.47
C CYS A 389 -35.26 -0.01 12.75
N ASP A 390 -35.32 1.30 12.73
CA ASP A 390 -36.58 2.06 12.76
C ASP A 390 -36.96 2.48 11.32
N VAL A 391 -37.83 1.69 10.69
CA VAL A 391 -38.30 1.96 9.33
C VAL A 391 -39.21 3.18 9.21
N THR A 392 -39.74 3.70 10.35
CA THR A 392 -40.64 4.87 10.34
C THR A 392 -39.91 6.15 9.90
N GLN A 393 -38.59 6.17 10.00
CA GLN A 393 -37.75 7.29 9.53
C GLN A 393 -37.79 7.50 8.00
N LEU A 394 -38.25 6.52 7.21
CA LEU A 394 -38.34 6.63 5.76
C LEU A 394 -39.43 7.59 5.29
N TYR A 395 -40.46 7.83 6.11
CA TYR A 395 -41.56 8.75 5.81
C TYR A 395 -41.89 9.59 7.04
N GLU A 396 -42.01 10.90 6.85
CA GLU A 396 -42.31 11.82 7.96
C GLU A 396 -43.69 11.52 8.56
N ASN A 397 -43.76 11.50 9.89
CA ASN A 397 -44.98 11.27 10.68
C ASN A 397 -45.69 9.93 10.37
N SER A 398 -44.92 8.90 10.04
CA SER A 398 -45.45 7.55 9.80
C SER A 398 -45.40 6.69 11.07
N ALA A 399 -46.17 5.60 11.10
CA ALA A 399 -46.18 4.60 12.15
C ALA A 399 -46.39 3.20 11.56
N LEU A 400 -45.94 2.15 12.26
CA LEU A 400 -46.25 0.76 11.90
C LEU A 400 -47.60 0.33 12.49
N ASP A 401 -48.37 -0.39 11.66
CA ASP A 401 -49.59 -1.08 12.15
C ASP A 401 -49.26 -2.45 12.77
N GLU A 402 -50.29 -3.13 13.33
CA GLU A 402 -50.13 -4.45 13.96
C GLU A 402 -49.68 -5.56 12.97
N GLU A 403 -49.84 -5.35 11.66
CA GLU A 403 -49.47 -6.29 10.62
C GLU A 403 -48.07 -5.99 10.03
N GLY A 404 -47.42 -4.90 10.50
CA GLY A 404 -46.06 -4.50 10.08
C GLY A 404 -46.01 -3.61 8.83
N TYR A 405 -47.13 -3.09 8.35
CA TYR A 405 -47.17 -2.11 7.26
C TYR A 405 -46.93 -0.70 7.79
N LEU A 406 -46.25 0.11 6.98
CA LEU A 406 -46.06 1.52 7.30
C LEU A 406 -47.31 2.33 6.90
N ILE A 407 -47.86 3.09 7.86
CA ILE A 407 -48.95 4.01 7.63
C ILE A 407 -48.39 5.43 7.58
N THR A 408 -48.55 6.10 6.45
CA THR A 408 -48.09 7.49 6.27
C THR A 408 -49.04 8.49 6.94
N ALA A 409 -48.63 9.73 7.09
CA ALA A 409 -49.44 10.81 7.65
C ALA A 409 -50.80 10.98 6.92
N ASP A 410 -50.86 10.65 5.63
CA ASP A 410 -52.08 10.71 4.78
C ASP A 410 -52.92 9.44 4.87
N GLY A 411 -52.52 8.46 5.69
CA GLY A 411 -53.24 7.20 5.89
C GLY A 411 -52.99 6.15 4.81
N GLU A 412 -51.98 6.33 3.95
CA GLU A 412 -51.58 5.34 2.96
C GLU A 412 -50.87 4.18 3.63
N LYS A 413 -51.25 2.94 3.27
CA LYS A 413 -50.60 1.71 3.79
C LYS A 413 -49.57 1.22 2.80
N ILE A 414 -48.30 1.19 3.22
CA ILE A 414 -47.13 0.84 2.40
C ILE A 414 -46.49 -0.45 2.90
N ASP A 415 -46.30 -1.42 1.99
CA ASP A 415 -45.47 -2.59 2.21
C ASP A 415 -43.99 -2.24 1.90
N LEU A 416 -43.14 -2.27 2.88
CA LEU A 416 -41.72 -1.94 2.72
C LEU A 416 -40.86 -3.16 2.30
N THR A 417 -41.45 -4.35 2.20
CA THR A 417 -40.71 -5.57 1.83
C THR A 417 -39.98 -5.36 0.50
N ASP A 418 -38.70 -5.73 0.47
CA ASP A 418 -37.78 -5.61 -0.67
C ASP A 418 -37.58 -4.15 -1.17
N THR A 419 -37.85 -3.17 -0.30
CA THR A 419 -37.59 -1.76 -0.61
C THR A 419 -36.10 -1.46 -0.48
N ASP A 420 -35.48 -0.99 -1.58
CA ASP A 420 -34.07 -0.56 -1.58
C ASP A 420 -33.88 0.72 -0.79
N VAL A 421 -32.88 0.69 0.10
CA VAL A 421 -32.52 1.81 0.97
C VAL A 421 -31.01 2.04 0.98
N THR A 422 -30.62 3.28 1.26
CA THR A 422 -29.24 3.60 1.66
C THR A 422 -29.19 3.62 3.19
N VAL A 423 -28.25 2.88 3.75
CA VAL A 423 -27.99 2.78 5.17
C VAL A 423 -26.81 3.65 5.55
N GLU A 424 -26.94 4.50 6.58
CA GLU A 424 -25.84 5.29 7.14
C GLU A 424 -25.69 4.97 8.62
N VAL A 425 -24.45 4.64 9.05
CA VAL A 425 -24.09 4.32 10.46
C VAL A 425 -22.83 5.09 10.84
N GLY A 426 -22.84 5.75 11.99
CA GLY A 426 -21.66 6.46 12.49
C GLY A 426 -20.55 5.50 12.92
N LEU A 427 -19.29 5.91 12.77
CA LEU A 427 -18.13 5.07 13.09
C LEU A 427 -18.07 4.62 14.57
N LYS A 428 -18.62 5.42 15.48
CA LYS A 428 -18.69 5.15 16.92
C LYS A 428 -19.97 4.43 17.35
N ASP A 429 -20.87 4.19 16.41
CA ASP A 429 -22.19 3.61 16.67
C ASP A 429 -22.21 2.09 16.40
N ILE A 430 -21.06 1.51 16.06
CA ILE A 430 -20.86 0.09 15.81
C ILE A 430 -20.06 -0.52 16.96
N GLU A 431 -20.55 -1.61 17.53
CA GLU A 431 -19.86 -2.39 18.56
C GLU A 431 -19.18 -3.59 17.93
N ILE A 432 -17.90 -3.82 18.28
CA ILE A 432 -17.14 -5.01 17.88
C ILE A 432 -17.27 -6.05 18.98
N ILE A 433 -17.64 -7.27 18.60
CA ILE A 433 -17.81 -8.42 19.51
C ILE A 433 -16.71 -9.44 19.23
N ASP A 434 -16.05 -9.92 20.30
CA ASP A 434 -14.92 -10.84 20.26
C ASP A 434 -15.37 -12.30 19.99
N ASN A 435 -16.18 -12.48 18.97
CA ASN A 435 -16.50 -13.76 18.33
C ASN A 435 -17.32 -13.49 17.06
N ASP A 436 -17.53 -14.51 16.24
CA ASP A 436 -18.23 -14.43 14.97
C ASP A 436 -19.71 -14.86 15.01
N GLU A 437 -20.25 -15.20 16.21
CA GLU A 437 -21.62 -15.75 16.36
C GLU A 437 -22.59 -14.80 17.07
N ASP A 438 -22.11 -13.87 17.91
CA ASP A 438 -22.97 -13.06 18.81
C ASP A 438 -23.40 -11.71 18.23
N GLY A 439 -22.85 -11.29 17.07
CA GLY A 439 -23.23 -10.08 16.34
C GLY A 439 -24.15 -10.36 15.16
N GLU A 440 -24.55 -9.30 14.46
CA GLU A 440 -25.43 -9.35 13.30
C GLU A 440 -24.69 -9.65 11.98
N ALA A 441 -23.40 -9.30 11.88
CA ALA A 441 -22.55 -9.61 10.73
C ALA A 441 -21.15 -10.02 11.20
N ALA A 442 -20.61 -11.13 10.66
CA ALA A 442 -19.28 -11.62 10.96
C ALA A 442 -18.25 -11.12 9.94
N GLY A 443 -17.00 -10.95 10.38
CA GLY A 443 -15.92 -10.51 9.51
C GLY A 443 -14.54 -10.69 10.13
N THR A 444 -13.53 -10.23 9.40
CA THR A 444 -12.13 -10.25 9.82
C THR A 444 -11.59 -8.83 9.89
N ILE A 445 -10.86 -8.52 10.94
CA ILE A 445 -10.17 -7.23 11.05
C ILE A 445 -9.00 -7.20 10.06
N ILE A 446 -9.07 -6.28 9.10
CA ILE A 446 -8.07 -6.15 8.03
C ILE A 446 -7.11 -4.97 8.23
N GLN A 447 -7.49 -4.02 9.09
CA GLN A 447 -6.65 -2.86 9.38
C GLN A 447 -7.01 -2.24 10.72
N ILE A 448 -5.99 -1.72 11.41
CA ILE A 448 -6.14 -0.97 12.65
C ILE A 448 -5.23 0.26 12.56
N VAL A 449 -5.78 1.45 12.81
CA VAL A 449 -5.04 2.71 12.84
C VAL A 449 -5.30 3.41 14.16
N TYR A 450 -4.26 3.71 14.93
CA TYR A 450 -4.40 4.48 16.16
C TYR A 450 -4.53 5.98 15.85
N LYS A 451 -5.56 6.63 16.38
CA LYS A 451 -5.90 8.04 16.15
C LYS A 451 -5.60 8.93 17.39
N GLY A 452 -4.65 8.52 18.23
CA GLY A 452 -4.19 9.24 19.41
C GLY A 452 -5.04 9.02 20.67
N ASP A 453 -6.35 8.84 20.57
CA ASP A 453 -7.26 8.57 21.70
C ASP A 453 -8.23 7.40 21.47
N HIS A 454 -8.25 6.85 20.27
CA HIS A 454 -9.05 5.68 19.89
C HIS A 454 -8.39 4.94 18.72
N TYR A 455 -8.87 3.73 18.44
CA TYR A 455 -8.48 2.94 17.27
C TYR A 455 -9.57 3.04 16.21
N GLN A 456 -9.19 3.27 14.97
CA GLN A 456 -10.06 3.06 13.82
C GLN A 456 -9.77 1.67 13.27
N VAL A 457 -10.76 0.81 13.29
CA VAL A 457 -10.69 -0.60 12.90
C VAL A 457 -11.51 -0.79 11.63
N ILE A 458 -10.96 -1.50 10.65
CA ILE A 458 -11.69 -1.90 9.44
C ILE A 458 -11.93 -3.41 9.52
N ILE A 459 -13.20 -3.80 9.43
CA ILE A 459 -13.67 -5.19 9.50
C ILE A 459 -14.28 -5.52 8.15
N ARG A 460 -13.73 -6.49 7.43
CA ARG A 460 -14.24 -6.99 6.14
C ARG A 460 -15.19 -8.15 6.36
N THR A 461 -16.38 -8.10 5.77
CA THR A 461 -17.36 -9.16 5.84
C THR A 461 -16.98 -10.35 4.96
N ASP A 462 -17.59 -11.53 5.23
CA ASP A 462 -17.13 -12.80 4.65
C ASP A 462 -17.62 -13.07 3.23
N LYS A 463 -18.80 -12.55 2.85
CA LYS A 463 -19.48 -12.92 1.59
C LYS A 463 -19.52 -11.78 0.58
N GLU A 464 -19.89 -10.58 1.05
CA GLU A 464 -20.05 -9.41 0.18
C GLU A 464 -18.77 -8.58 0.10
N GLU A 465 -17.75 -8.92 0.93
CA GLU A 465 -16.48 -8.20 1.04
C GLU A 465 -16.66 -6.70 1.29
N GLU A 466 -17.74 -6.33 2.00
CA GLU A 466 -17.98 -4.96 2.44
C GLU A 466 -17.24 -4.66 3.75
N ASP A 467 -16.82 -3.42 3.94
CA ASP A 467 -16.02 -3.00 5.08
C ASP A 467 -16.84 -2.21 6.10
N PHE A 468 -16.83 -2.66 7.37
CA PHE A 468 -17.25 -1.83 8.50
C PHE A 468 -16.06 -1.04 9.03
N VAL A 469 -16.17 0.28 9.08
CA VAL A 469 -15.19 1.17 9.72
C VAL A 469 -15.69 1.54 11.10
N VAL A 470 -14.94 1.19 12.14
CA VAL A 470 -15.35 1.33 13.54
C VAL A 470 -14.32 2.12 14.34
N ASP A 471 -14.74 3.19 15.00
CA ASP A 471 -13.91 3.91 15.99
C ASP A 471 -14.17 3.30 17.39
N THR A 472 -13.16 2.68 18.00
CA THR A 472 -13.26 1.99 19.31
C THR A 472 -12.13 2.39 20.26
N GLU A 473 -12.39 2.39 21.57
CA GLU A 473 -11.35 2.57 22.61
C GLU A 473 -10.61 1.24 22.94
N TYR A 474 -11.08 0.11 22.42
CA TYR A 474 -10.51 -1.22 22.70
C TYR A 474 -9.42 -1.59 21.68
N THR A 475 -8.41 -2.32 22.16
CA THR A 475 -7.33 -2.85 21.32
C THR A 475 -7.73 -4.19 20.71
N TRP A 476 -7.45 -4.33 19.41
CA TRP A 476 -7.67 -5.53 18.60
C TRP A 476 -6.39 -5.90 17.86
N ASN A 477 -6.36 -7.06 17.19
CA ASN A 477 -5.26 -7.43 16.31
C ASN A 477 -5.78 -7.60 14.89
N GLU A 478 -4.93 -7.31 13.92
CA GLU A 478 -5.21 -7.66 12.52
C GLU A 478 -5.36 -9.18 12.38
N ASN A 479 -6.31 -9.59 11.57
CA ASN A 479 -6.77 -10.97 11.35
C ASN A 479 -7.59 -11.57 12.51
N ASP A 480 -7.96 -10.81 13.55
CA ASP A 480 -8.94 -11.28 14.53
C ASP A 480 -10.29 -11.49 13.86
N ARG A 481 -10.96 -12.61 14.20
CA ARG A 481 -12.33 -12.94 13.79
C ARG A 481 -13.29 -12.30 14.77
N VAL A 482 -14.19 -11.49 14.27
CA VAL A 482 -15.11 -10.71 15.07
C VAL A 482 -16.50 -10.66 14.43
N SER A 483 -17.49 -10.18 15.17
CA SER A 483 -18.76 -9.76 14.60
C SER A 483 -19.09 -8.33 15.02
N VAL A 484 -20.02 -7.70 14.29
CA VAL A 484 -20.47 -6.34 14.56
C VAL A 484 -21.90 -6.34 15.05
N LYS A 485 -22.20 -5.39 15.92
CA LYS A 485 -23.53 -5.11 16.43
C LYS A 485 -23.84 -3.62 16.32
N ILE A 486 -25.05 -3.28 15.86
CA ILE A 486 -25.46 -1.90 15.66
C ILE A 486 -26.79 -1.66 16.35
N PRO A 487 -26.87 -0.76 17.37
CA PRO A 487 -28.13 -0.40 18.01
C PRO A 487 -29.11 0.20 16.97
N LYS A 488 -30.37 -0.22 17.01
CA LYS A 488 -31.39 0.16 16.02
C LYS A 488 -31.61 1.67 15.85
N ASP A 489 -31.39 2.45 16.90
CA ASP A 489 -31.51 3.92 16.89
C ASP A 489 -30.32 4.62 16.25
N LYS A 490 -29.25 3.88 15.90
CA LYS A 490 -28.03 4.36 15.24
C LYS A 490 -28.03 4.13 13.73
N ILE A 491 -28.93 3.30 13.24
CA ILE A 491 -29.10 3.02 11.82
C ILE A 491 -30.00 4.11 11.20
N LYS A 492 -29.47 4.88 10.29
CA LYS A 492 -30.21 5.87 9.51
C LYS A 492 -30.53 5.32 8.13
N LEU A 493 -31.82 5.36 7.76
CA LEU A 493 -32.31 4.86 6.50
C LEU A 493 -32.76 6.02 5.57
N LYS A 494 -32.46 5.89 4.30
CA LYS A 494 -32.98 6.79 3.24
C LYS A 494 -33.47 5.95 2.08
N LEU A 495 -34.61 6.30 1.49
CA LEU A 495 -35.05 5.68 0.24
C LEU A 495 -34.04 5.94 -0.86
N LYS A 496 -33.68 4.89 -1.61
CA LYS A 496 -32.87 5.07 -2.83
C LYS A 496 -33.69 5.87 -3.85
N ALA A 497 -33.08 6.93 -4.38
CA ALA A 497 -33.67 7.66 -5.49
C ALA A 497 -33.79 6.72 -6.70
N VAL A 498 -35.02 6.42 -7.11
CA VAL A 498 -35.26 5.67 -8.34
C VAL A 498 -34.78 6.54 -9.50
N ASN A 499 -33.61 6.23 -10.04
CA ASN A 499 -33.19 6.83 -11.32
C ASN A 499 -34.22 6.43 -12.40
N LYS A 500 -35.07 7.38 -12.78
CA LYS A 500 -35.99 7.25 -13.91
C LYS A 500 -35.25 7.40 -15.23
#